data_9b795c81830494163743e26062490604
#
_entry.id   9b795c81830494163743e26062490604
#
_cell.length_a   1.000
_cell.length_b   1.000
_cell.length_c   1.000
_cell.angle_alpha   90.00
_cell.angle_beta   90.00
_cell.angle_gamma   90.00
#
_symmetry.space_group_name_H-M   'P 1'
#
loop_
_entity.id
_entity.type
_entity.pdbx_description
1 polymer ?
#
loop_
_entity_poly.entity_id
_entity_poly.type
_entity_poly.pdbx_seq_one_letter_code
_entity_poly.pdbx_strand_id
1 'polypeptide(L)'
;MFTNCHRYLLAAQFLTPRQVCVIVCHLRKGRSTLANTQAPLGILMLDTRFPRILGDVGNADTWPFPVLYGVVKGATPQAIVCDDIEPFVQDFIAVGRDLVAQGCNGIATTCGFLALIRPRLAAALGVPVAASALEQAGQIAPMLAPDQQLGILTISARSLTPAHLGAAGVPTGTPVQGMENSRFAAAILGNEPTLDVERARQEMVSAAQDLVAQNPAVGAIILECTNMVPYAPDIARATGRGVFSIYTYLRWFHAGLTPQVF
;
A
#
# COMPACT_ATOMS: atom_id res chain seq x y z
N MET A 1 -32.86 10.00 22.60
CA MET A 1 -32.13 10.81 23.60
C MET A 1 -30.68 10.44 23.51
N PHE A 2 -30.01 11.17 22.76
CA PHE A 2 -28.90 12.11 22.95
C PHE A 2 -27.69 11.57 23.71
N THR A 3 -26.63 11.51 22.91
CA THR A 3 -25.28 12.09 23.06
C THR A 3 -24.32 11.39 23.99
N ASN A 4 -23.23 10.93 23.41
CA ASN A 4 -21.93 11.44 23.86
C ASN A 4 -20.84 11.21 22.79
N CYS A 5 -20.55 12.31 22.11
CA CYS A 5 -19.38 12.46 21.28
C CYS A 5 -18.20 12.80 22.21
N HIS A 6 -17.28 11.88 22.47
CA HIS A 6 -16.08 12.17 23.23
C HIS A 6 -14.93 12.49 22.28
N ARG A 7 -14.54 13.75 22.33
CA ARG A 7 -13.35 14.34 21.74
C ARG A 7 -12.10 13.57 22.20
N TYR A 8 -11.31 13.11 21.25
CA TYR A 8 -9.99 12.59 21.52
C TYR A 8 -9.00 13.73 21.56
N LEU A 9 -8.33 13.92 22.70
CA LEU A 9 -7.17 14.79 22.84
C LEU A 9 -5.98 14.12 22.15
N LEU A 10 -5.43 14.81 21.17
CA LEU A 10 -4.10 14.54 20.59
C LEU A 10 -3.04 14.96 21.61
N ALA A 11 -2.33 14.01 22.18
CA ALA A 11 -1.09 14.29 22.90
C ALA A 11 0.07 14.28 21.89
N ALA A 12 0.45 15.44 21.41
CA ALA A 12 1.67 15.63 20.65
C ALA A 12 2.83 15.80 21.64
N GLN A 13 3.71 14.81 21.75
CA GLN A 13 5.00 14.99 22.42
C GLN A 13 6.03 15.43 21.40
N PHE A 14 6.51 16.67 21.53
CA PHE A 14 7.58 17.25 20.71
C PHE A 14 8.94 16.83 21.26
N LEU A 15 9.73 16.13 20.46
CA LEU A 15 11.14 15.90 20.71
C LEU A 15 11.94 16.05 19.42
N THR A 16 12.71 17.19 19.34
CA THR A 16 13.86 17.53 18.47
C THR A 16 13.76 17.42 16.93
N PRO A 17 14.62 18.07 16.11
CA PRO A 17 14.32 18.54 14.75
C PRO A 17 14.41 17.50 13.61
N ARG A 18 13.92 16.28 13.83
CA ARG A 18 13.51 15.32 12.80
C ARG A 18 12.15 14.79 13.24
N GLN A 19 11.09 15.51 12.89
CA GLN A 19 9.75 15.17 13.34
C GLN A 19 9.23 13.93 12.60
N VAL A 20 9.23 12.78 13.28
CA VAL A 20 8.39 11.64 12.94
C VAL A 20 7.00 11.91 13.55
N CYS A 21 6.00 12.13 12.70
CA CYS A 21 4.62 12.23 13.17
C CYS A 21 4.06 10.80 13.28
N VAL A 22 4.00 10.28 14.50
CA VAL A 22 3.43 8.96 14.76
C VAL A 22 1.96 9.10 15.12
N ILE A 23 1.09 8.56 14.29
CA ILE A 23 -0.34 8.44 14.59
C ILE A 23 -0.57 7.05 15.18
N VAL A 24 -0.84 6.99 16.48
CA VAL A 24 -1.22 5.74 17.16
C VAL A 24 -2.74 5.56 17.05
N CYS A 25 -3.18 4.54 16.35
CA CYS A 25 -4.59 4.20 16.27
C CYS A 25 -4.93 3.08 17.26
N HIS A 26 -5.83 3.37 18.22
CA HIS A 26 -6.31 2.40 19.20
C HIS A 26 -7.54 1.68 18.67
N LEU A 27 -7.49 0.36 18.68
CA LEU A 27 -8.64 -0.50 18.38
C LEU A 27 -9.80 -0.24 19.34
N ARG A 28 -11.03 -0.16 18.83
CA ARG A 28 -12.26 -0.10 19.62
C ARG A 28 -12.33 -1.31 20.56
N LYS A 29 -12.45 -1.04 21.86
CA LYS A 29 -12.79 -2.04 22.88
C LYS A 29 -14.17 -2.63 22.63
N GLY A 30 -14.20 -3.92 22.28
CA GLY A 30 -15.40 -4.73 22.28
C GLY A 30 -15.06 -6.20 22.47
N ARG A 31 -15.21 -6.66 23.70
CA ARG A 31 -15.04 -8.01 24.28
C ARG A 31 -13.69 -8.37 24.85
N SER A 32 -13.75 -8.52 26.13
CA SER A 32 -12.96 -9.10 27.19
C SER A 32 -12.06 -10.30 26.84
N THR A 33 -10.92 -10.24 27.48
CA THR A 33 -10.07 -11.25 28.12
C THR A 33 -8.91 -11.78 27.29
N LEU A 34 -7.74 -11.45 27.80
CA LEU A 34 -6.40 -11.62 27.30
C LEU A 34 -6.09 -10.58 26.21
N ALA A 35 -5.42 -9.52 26.62
CA ALA A 35 -4.84 -8.56 25.69
C ALA A 35 -3.78 -9.32 24.85
N ASN A 36 -4.21 -9.86 23.72
CA ASN A 36 -3.29 -10.26 22.67
C ASN A 36 -2.73 -8.94 22.11
N THR A 37 -1.65 -8.45 22.70
CA THR A 37 -0.91 -7.29 22.22
C THR A 37 -0.15 -7.72 20.97
N GLN A 38 -0.88 -7.86 19.86
CA GLN A 38 -0.24 -8.10 18.58
C GLN A 38 0.74 -6.96 18.32
N ALA A 39 1.97 -7.30 17.95
CA ALA A 39 2.94 -6.29 17.56
C ALA A 39 2.39 -5.50 16.36
N PRO A 40 2.50 -4.16 16.36
CA PRO A 40 1.98 -3.35 15.27
C PRO A 40 2.80 -3.57 13.99
N LEU A 41 2.13 -3.46 12.83
CA LEU A 41 2.80 -3.34 11.55
C LEU A 41 3.22 -1.87 11.35
N GLY A 42 4.51 -1.63 11.09
CA GLY A 42 5.01 -0.31 10.72
C GLY A 42 4.73 -0.02 9.25
N ILE A 43 4.20 1.16 8.93
CA ILE A 43 3.91 1.58 7.56
C ILE A 43 4.67 2.86 7.25
N LEU A 44 5.65 2.75 6.34
CA LEU A 44 6.37 3.88 5.78
C LEU A 44 5.47 4.62 4.80
N MET A 45 5.17 5.87 5.11
CA MET A 45 4.21 6.70 4.36
C MET A 45 4.93 7.81 3.59
N LEU A 46 4.54 8.00 2.33
CA LEU A 46 4.94 9.18 1.57
C LEU A 46 4.35 10.45 2.19
N ASP A 47 5.00 11.60 1.93
CA ASP A 47 4.51 12.92 2.36
C ASP A 47 3.35 13.36 1.46
N THR A 48 2.13 13.03 1.88
CA THR A 48 0.93 13.17 1.06
C THR A 48 -0.14 14.03 1.71
N ARG A 49 -0.95 14.70 0.87
CA ARG A 49 -2.04 15.59 1.28
C ARG A 49 -3.41 15.13 0.81
N PHE A 50 -3.47 14.21 -0.17
CA PHE A 50 -4.74 13.69 -0.66
C PHE A 50 -5.48 12.87 0.42
N PRO A 51 -6.82 12.81 0.38
CA PRO A 51 -7.60 12.11 1.40
C PRO A 51 -7.34 10.60 1.34
N ARG A 52 -7.13 10.00 2.52
CA ARG A 52 -6.99 8.57 2.71
C ARG A 52 -8.35 7.97 3.05
N ILE A 53 -9.10 7.58 2.02
CA ILE A 53 -10.43 6.97 2.22
C ILE A 53 -10.32 5.55 2.78
N LEU A 54 -11.42 5.02 3.33
CA LEU A 54 -11.45 3.64 3.84
C LEU A 54 -11.07 2.65 2.73
N GLY A 55 -10.16 1.72 3.04
CA GLY A 55 -9.53 0.81 2.09
C GLY A 55 -8.14 1.25 1.65
N ASP A 56 -7.81 2.55 1.71
CA ASP A 56 -6.45 3.03 1.47
C ASP A 56 -5.49 2.55 2.57
N VAL A 57 -4.26 2.22 2.20
CA VAL A 57 -3.22 1.76 3.13
C VAL A 57 -2.90 2.78 4.21
N GLY A 58 -2.94 4.06 3.88
CA GLY A 58 -2.70 5.15 4.83
C GLY A 58 -3.88 5.48 5.73
N ASN A 59 -5.01 4.78 5.62
CA ASN A 59 -6.14 4.93 6.52
C ASN A 59 -6.08 3.83 7.60
N ALA A 60 -5.96 4.22 8.85
CA ALA A 60 -5.82 3.27 9.96
C ALA A 60 -7.05 2.37 10.17
N ASP A 61 -8.25 2.86 9.84
CA ASP A 61 -9.48 2.08 9.95
C ASP A 61 -9.60 0.98 8.86
N THR A 62 -8.68 0.96 7.90
CA THR A 62 -8.57 -0.10 6.90
C THR A 62 -8.10 -1.43 7.52
N TRP A 63 -7.33 -1.37 8.61
CA TRP A 63 -6.62 -2.53 9.13
C TRP A 63 -7.33 -3.19 10.30
N PRO A 64 -7.49 -4.54 10.29
CA PRO A 64 -8.05 -5.29 11.43
C PRO A 64 -7.00 -5.57 12.53
N PHE A 65 -5.81 -4.99 12.44
CA PHE A 65 -4.68 -5.14 13.36
C PHE A 65 -4.01 -3.79 13.62
N PRO A 66 -3.19 -3.68 14.68
CA PRO A 66 -2.51 -2.43 15.00
C PRO A 66 -1.52 -2.01 13.91
N VAL A 67 -1.49 -0.73 13.57
CA VAL A 67 -0.54 -0.13 12.64
C VAL A 67 0.07 1.12 13.23
N LEU A 68 1.34 1.37 12.94
CA LEU A 68 2.03 2.63 13.21
C LEU A 68 2.52 3.23 11.89
N TYR A 69 2.31 4.53 11.71
CA TYR A 69 2.71 5.23 10.50
C TYR A 69 3.94 6.10 10.75
N GLY A 70 4.91 6.00 9.85
CA GLY A 70 6.06 6.89 9.79
C GLY A 70 6.07 7.64 8.46
N VAL A 71 5.94 8.97 8.49
CA VAL A 71 5.96 9.81 7.27
C VAL A 71 7.38 10.18 6.93
N VAL A 72 7.80 9.88 5.69
CA VAL A 72 9.09 10.30 5.13
C VAL A 72 8.92 11.66 4.49
N LYS A 73 9.37 12.69 5.17
CA LYS A 73 9.20 14.09 4.77
C LYS A 73 9.85 14.39 3.43
N GLY A 74 9.12 15.11 2.57
CA GLY A 74 9.57 15.47 1.22
C GLY A 74 9.48 14.35 0.19
N ALA A 75 9.30 13.09 0.60
CA ALA A 75 9.06 11.95 -0.30
C ALA A 75 7.63 12.02 -0.86
N THR A 76 7.39 12.93 -1.78
CA THR A 76 6.08 13.12 -2.43
C THR A 76 5.82 12.01 -3.47
N PRO A 77 4.55 11.76 -3.86
CA PRO A 77 4.24 10.81 -4.92
C PRO A 77 4.97 11.10 -6.23
N GLN A 78 5.07 12.36 -6.65
CA GLN A 78 5.81 12.75 -7.84
C GLN A 78 7.29 12.36 -7.72
N ALA A 79 7.95 12.72 -6.62
CA ALA A 79 9.36 12.45 -6.41
C ALA A 79 9.69 10.93 -6.45
N ILE A 80 8.80 10.11 -5.86
CA ILE A 80 9.05 8.65 -5.74
C ILE A 80 8.65 7.89 -6.99
N VAL A 81 7.57 8.29 -7.67
CA VAL A 81 7.04 7.56 -8.83
C VAL A 81 7.66 8.03 -10.15
N CYS A 82 7.90 9.34 -10.30
CA CYS A 82 8.29 9.93 -11.58
C CYS A 82 9.74 10.42 -11.61
N ASP A 83 10.32 10.77 -10.46
CA ASP A 83 11.67 11.31 -10.41
C ASP A 83 12.68 10.24 -9.93
N ASP A 84 13.40 10.47 -8.82
CA ASP A 84 14.42 9.58 -8.28
C ASP A 84 14.20 9.29 -6.79
N ILE A 85 14.14 8.00 -6.45
CA ILE A 85 13.98 7.54 -5.07
C ILE A 85 15.28 7.64 -4.25
N GLU A 86 16.43 7.62 -4.91
CA GLU A 86 17.73 7.46 -4.23
C GLU A 86 18.00 8.49 -3.14
N PRO A 87 17.66 9.79 -3.32
CA PRO A 87 17.85 10.81 -2.28
C PRO A 87 17.10 10.52 -0.98
N PHE A 88 16.00 9.75 -1.04
CA PHE A 88 15.12 9.48 0.11
C PHE A 88 15.44 8.18 0.84
N VAL A 89 16.32 7.32 0.32
CA VAL A 89 16.55 5.97 0.88
C VAL A 89 17.00 6.02 2.34
N GLN A 90 17.89 6.95 2.70
CA GLN A 90 18.34 7.08 4.07
C GLN A 90 17.25 7.58 5.03
N ASP A 91 16.35 8.43 4.54
CA ASP A 91 15.21 8.90 5.32
C ASP A 91 14.17 7.78 5.52
N PHE A 92 13.90 6.95 4.51
CA PHE A 92 13.09 5.74 4.66
C PHE A 92 13.67 4.79 5.71
N ILE A 93 14.99 4.56 5.70
CA ILE A 93 15.68 3.73 6.69
C ILE A 93 15.56 4.33 8.09
N ALA A 94 15.77 5.63 8.24
CA ALA A 94 15.69 6.32 9.53
C ALA A 94 14.29 6.20 10.13
N VAL A 95 13.25 6.53 9.36
CA VAL A 95 11.84 6.39 9.78
C VAL A 95 11.49 4.94 10.08
N GLY A 96 11.98 3.99 9.27
CA GLY A 96 11.78 2.56 9.51
C GLY A 96 12.39 2.09 10.83
N ARG A 97 13.61 2.55 11.18
CA ARG A 97 14.25 2.25 12.48
C ARG A 97 13.43 2.78 13.66
N ASP A 98 12.86 3.98 13.51
CA ASP A 98 12.01 4.55 14.55
C ASP A 98 10.74 3.71 14.77
N LEU A 99 10.13 3.17 13.70
CA LEU A 99 9.00 2.26 13.80
C LEU A 99 9.38 0.93 14.46
N VAL A 100 10.53 0.34 14.10
CA VAL A 100 11.05 -0.89 14.74
C VAL A 100 11.35 -0.64 16.22
N ALA A 101 11.95 0.50 16.57
CA ALA A 101 12.21 0.86 17.98
C ALA A 101 10.92 1.04 18.78
N GLN A 102 9.80 1.33 18.15
CA GLN A 102 8.46 1.40 18.75
C GLN A 102 7.75 0.03 18.83
N GLY A 103 8.43 -1.06 18.46
CA GLY A 103 7.94 -2.42 18.61
C GLY A 103 7.28 -3.01 17.35
N CYS A 104 7.42 -2.37 16.19
CA CYS A 104 6.98 -2.99 14.94
C CYS A 104 7.87 -4.19 14.60
N ASN A 105 7.27 -5.35 14.35
CA ASN A 105 7.95 -6.58 13.99
C ASN A 105 7.99 -6.86 12.48
N GLY A 106 7.48 -5.94 11.67
CA GLY A 106 7.54 -5.91 10.22
C GLY A 106 7.22 -4.52 9.71
N ILE A 107 7.72 -4.21 8.52
CA ILE A 107 7.55 -2.90 7.85
C ILE A 107 6.85 -3.08 6.51
N ALA A 108 5.90 -2.19 6.23
CA ALA A 108 5.22 -2.05 4.93
C ALA A 108 5.39 -0.63 4.39
N THR A 109 4.91 -0.39 3.17
CA THR A 109 4.99 0.94 2.53
C THR A 109 3.65 1.37 1.93
N THR A 110 3.49 2.66 1.68
CA THR A 110 2.33 3.22 0.96
C THR A 110 2.60 3.48 -0.53
N CYS A 111 3.63 2.86 -1.12
CA CYS A 111 3.96 3.04 -2.54
C CYS A 111 4.62 1.80 -3.12
N GLY A 112 4.02 1.19 -4.14
CA GLY A 112 4.54 -0.03 -4.76
C GLY A 112 5.87 0.15 -5.48
N PHE A 113 6.24 1.36 -5.88
CA PHE A 113 7.54 1.68 -6.48
C PHE A 113 8.71 1.49 -5.51
N LEU A 114 8.44 1.45 -4.20
CA LEU A 114 9.45 1.16 -3.17
C LEU A 114 9.97 -0.30 -3.21
N ALA A 115 9.43 -1.16 -4.07
CA ALA A 115 9.98 -2.49 -4.35
C ALA A 115 11.48 -2.45 -4.67
N LEU A 116 11.96 -1.42 -5.38
CA LEU A 116 13.38 -1.24 -5.73
C LEU A 116 14.30 -1.18 -4.52
N ILE A 117 13.86 -0.53 -3.45
CA ILE A 117 14.69 -0.33 -2.25
C ILE A 117 14.37 -1.33 -1.14
N ARG A 118 13.39 -2.24 -1.34
CA ARG A 118 13.00 -3.24 -0.32
C ARG A 118 14.20 -4.04 0.24
N PRO A 119 15.15 -4.55 -0.59
CA PRO A 119 16.30 -5.29 -0.04
C PRO A 119 17.17 -4.42 0.88
N ARG A 120 17.34 -3.15 0.56
CA ARG A 120 18.10 -2.19 1.37
C ARG A 120 17.37 -1.88 2.68
N LEU A 121 16.04 -1.71 2.64
CA LEU A 121 15.22 -1.54 3.83
C LEU A 121 15.31 -2.77 4.74
N ALA A 122 15.11 -3.97 4.20
CA ALA A 122 15.17 -5.21 4.98
C ALA A 122 16.54 -5.40 5.66
N ALA A 123 17.63 -5.17 4.93
CA ALA A 123 18.98 -5.26 5.45
C ALA A 123 19.26 -4.23 6.57
N ALA A 124 18.73 -3.00 6.44
CA ALA A 124 18.99 -1.93 7.40
C ALA A 124 18.11 -1.99 8.65
N LEU A 125 16.90 -2.58 8.53
CA LEU A 125 15.90 -2.60 9.62
C LEU A 125 15.95 -3.90 10.43
N GLY A 126 16.45 -5.00 9.89
CA GLY A 126 16.55 -6.29 10.56
C GLY A 126 15.21 -6.97 10.84
N VAL A 127 14.12 -6.50 10.19
CA VAL A 127 12.78 -7.09 10.25
C VAL A 127 12.27 -7.34 8.82
N PRO A 128 11.30 -8.25 8.62
CA PRO A 128 10.68 -8.45 7.31
C PRO A 128 10.07 -7.16 6.75
N VAL A 129 10.21 -6.95 5.43
CA VAL A 129 9.69 -5.78 4.72
C VAL A 129 8.82 -6.21 3.55
N ALA A 130 7.58 -5.72 3.50
CA ALA A 130 6.61 -5.87 2.42
C ALA A 130 6.41 -4.51 1.73
N ALA A 131 7.08 -4.28 0.61
CA ALA A 131 7.12 -2.95 -0.01
C ALA A 131 6.07 -2.73 -1.09
N SER A 132 5.65 -3.77 -1.81
CA SER A 132 4.79 -3.63 -2.98
C SER A 132 3.78 -4.77 -3.11
N ALA A 133 2.59 -4.45 -3.58
CA ALA A 133 1.60 -5.47 -3.96
C ALA A 133 2.14 -6.43 -5.05
N LEU A 134 3.06 -5.96 -5.88
CA LEU A 134 3.68 -6.75 -6.94
C LEU A 134 4.46 -7.96 -6.42
N GLU A 135 4.92 -7.93 -5.17
CA GLU A 135 5.65 -9.04 -4.52
C GLU A 135 4.80 -10.32 -4.35
N GLN A 136 3.47 -10.22 -4.52
CA GLN A 136 2.58 -11.38 -4.56
C GLN A 136 2.63 -12.14 -5.91
N ALA A 137 3.21 -11.55 -6.96
CA ALA A 137 3.16 -12.10 -8.31
C ALA A 137 3.68 -13.55 -8.38
N GLY A 138 4.81 -13.83 -7.71
CA GLY A 138 5.40 -15.16 -7.65
C GLY A 138 4.53 -16.22 -6.94
N GLN A 139 3.61 -15.78 -6.09
CA GLN A 139 2.67 -16.67 -5.39
C GLN A 139 1.37 -16.87 -6.21
N ILE A 140 0.89 -15.81 -6.86
CA ILE A 140 -0.39 -15.83 -7.59
C ILE A 140 -0.24 -16.51 -8.95
N ALA A 141 0.84 -16.23 -9.69
CA ALA A 141 1.03 -16.75 -11.04
C ALA A 141 0.93 -18.30 -11.12
N PRO A 142 1.53 -19.08 -10.20
CA PRO A 142 1.37 -20.55 -10.21
C PRO A 142 -0.02 -21.06 -9.85
N MET A 143 -0.91 -20.21 -9.31
CA MET A 143 -2.29 -20.57 -8.97
C MET A 143 -3.26 -20.41 -10.15
N LEU A 144 -2.83 -19.74 -11.22
CA LEU A 144 -3.64 -19.52 -12.42
C LEU A 144 -3.67 -20.78 -13.31
N ALA A 145 -4.68 -20.88 -14.17
CA ALA A 145 -4.72 -21.94 -15.19
C ALA A 145 -3.54 -21.79 -16.16
N PRO A 146 -3.09 -22.89 -16.80
CA PRO A 146 -1.90 -22.87 -17.66
C PRO A 146 -1.95 -21.89 -18.84
N ASP A 147 -3.15 -21.54 -19.28
CA ASP A 147 -3.43 -20.56 -20.35
C ASP A 147 -3.70 -19.14 -19.84
N GLN A 148 -3.57 -18.94 -18.55
CA GLN A 148 -3.78 -17.65 -17.89
C GLN A 148 -2.48 -17.01 -17.42
N GLN A 149 -2.51 -15.70 -17.30
CA GLN A 149 -1.40 -14.89 -16.78
C GLN A 149 -1.90 -13.80 -15.83
N LEU A 150 -0.97 -13.19 -15.10
CA LEU A 150 -1.23 -11.98 -14.33
C LEU A 150 -1.39 -10.77 -15.26
N GLY A 151 -2.19 -9.78 -14.80
CA GLY A 151 -2.19 -8.43 -15.31
C GLY A 151 -1.90 -7.45 -14.18
N ILE A 152 -1.32 -6.31 -14.48
CA ILE A 152 -1.00 -5.25 -13.52
C ILE A 152 -1.74 -3.98 -13.90
N LEU A 153 -2.44 -3.37 -12.93
CA LEU A 153 -2.95 -2.01 -13.02
C LEU A 153 -2.08 -1.11 -12.15
N THR A 154 -1.50 -0.08 -12.75
CA THR A 154 -0.57 0.85 -12.09
C THR A 154 -0.96 2.30 -12.33
N ILE A 155 -0.49 3.18 -11.45
CA ILE A 155 -0.70 4.62 -11.62
C ILE A 155 0.07 5.19 -12.82
N SER A 156 1.26 4.62 -13.12
CA SER A 156 2.09 5.00 -14.27
C SER A 156 2.84 3.78 -14.83
N ALA A 157 2.41 3.29 -15.99
CA ALA A 157 3.11 2.24 -16.71
C ALA A 157 4.49 2.71 -17.23
N ARG A 158 4.63 4.00 -17.54
CA ARG A 158 5.93 4.57 -17.98
C ARG A 158 6.97 4.54 -16.87
N SER A 159 6.55 4.84 -15.64
CA SER A 159 7.45 4.89 -14.48
C SER A 159 7.72 3.49 -13.92
N LEU A 160 6.82 2.52 -14.15
CA LEU A 160 6.96 1.14 -13.67
C LEU A 160 7.91 0.37 -14.61
N THR A 161 9.21 0.53 -14.37
CA THR A 161 10.26 -0.03 -15.22
C THR A 161 10.46 -1.54 -15.02
N PRO A 162 11.15 -2.24 -15.95
CA PRO A 162 11.53 -3.64 -15.77
C PRO A 162 12.31 -3.91 -14.48
N ALA A 163 13.05 -2.91 -13.96
CA ALA A 163 13.76 -3.04 -12.68
C ALA A 163 12.80 -3.18 -11.50
N HIS A 164 11.70 -2.43 -11.48
CA HIS A 164 10.64 -2.56 -10.45
C HIS A 164 9.99 -3.94 -10.51
N LEU A 165 9.61 -4.38 -11.73
CA LEU A 165 8.97 -5.68 -11.94
C LEU A 165 9.92 -6.83 -11.52
N GLY A 166 11.18 -6.75 -11.90
CA GLY A 166 12.20 -7.74 -11.51
C GLY A 166 12.46 -7.77 -10.02
N ALA A 167 12.56 -6.60 -9.36
CA ALA A 167 12.74 -6.50 -7.90
C ALA A 167 11.57 -7.12 -7.12
N ALA A 168 10.36 -7.07 -7.68
CA ALA A 168 9.16 -7.65 -7.10
C ALA A 168 8.92 -9.12 -7.52
N GLY A 169 9.75 -9.70 -8.39
CA GLY A 169 9.58 -11.07 -8.88
C GLY A 169 8.39 -11.27 -9.82
N VAL A 170 8.00 -10.22 -10.55
CA VAL A 170 6.92 -10.30 -11.53
C VAL A 170 7.40 -11.08 -12.76
N PRO A 171 6.63 -12.07 -13.27
CA PRO A 171 6.99 -12.79 -14.48
C PRO A 171 7.19 -11.89 -15.69
N THR A 172 8.20 -12.18 -16.51
CA THR A 172 8.47 -11.44 -17.74
C THR A 172 7.28 -11.53 -18.70
N GLY A 173 6.93 -10.42 -19.33
CA GLY A 173 5.80 -10.35 -20.27
C GLY A 173 4.44 -10.15 -19.63
N THR A 174 4.37 -9.97 -18.29
CA THR A 174 3.12 -9.61 -17.61
C THR A 174 2.55 -8.29 -18.17
N PRO A 175 1.30 -8.26 -18.67
CA PRO A 175 0.69 -7.03 -19.17
C PRO A 175 0.56 -5.97 -18.09
N VAL A 176 0.88 -4.74 -18.42
CA VAL A 176 0.78 -3.57 -17.52
C VAL A 176 -0.10 -2.52 -18.15
N GLN A 177 -1.17 -2.14 -17.45
CA GLN A 177 -2.06 -1.03 -17.81
C GLN A 177 -1.79 0.15 -16.86
N GLY A 178 -1.43 1.29 -17.43
CA GLY A 178 -1.23 2.54 -16.70
C GLY A 178 -2.49 3.41 -16.69
N MET A 179 -2.49 4.37 -15.76
CA MET A 179 -3.56 5.35 -15.59
C MET A 179 -3.09 6.79 -15.84
N GLU A 180 -2.03 6.99 -16.60
CA GLU A 180 -1.36 8.30 -16.77
C GLU A 180 -2.28 9.43 -17.23
N ASN A 181 -3.32 9.11 -17.98
CA ASN A 181 -4.24 10.10 -18.52
C ASN A 181 -5.52 10.29 -17.68
N SER A 182 -5.57 9.68 -16.48
CA SER A 182 -6.72 9.77 -15.60
C SER A 182 -6.64 10.97 -14.66
N ARG A 183 -7.80 11.44 -14.21
CA ARG A 183 -7.88 12.46 -13.15
C ARG A 183 -7.40 11.92 -11.82
N PHE A 184 -7.60 10.60 -11.59
CA PHE A 184 -7.04 9.91 -10.43
C PHE A 184 -5.52 10.03 -10.37
N ALA A 185 -4.81 9.66 -11.45
CA ALA A 185 -3.36 9.75 -11.48
C ALA A 185 -2.88 11.20 -11.29
N ALA A 186 -3.55 12.17 -11.92
CA ALA A 186 -3.23 13.58 -11.74
C ALA A 186 -3.37 14.02 -10.27
N ALA A 187 -4.44 13.62 -9.59
CA ALA A 187 -4.69 13.98 -8.19
C ALA A 187 -3.66 13.35 -7.24
N ILE A 188 -3.33 12.06 -7.43
CA ILE A 188 -2.38 11.35 -6.58
C ILE A 188 -0.95 11.84 -6.81
N LEU A 189 -0.48 11.88 -8.06
CA LEU A 189 0.88 12.31 -8.39
C LEU A 189 1.08 13.81 -8.09
N GLY A 190 0.07 14.64 -8.37
CA GLY A 190 0.06 16.05 -8.03
C GLY A 190 -0.12 16.34 -6.54
N ASN A 191 -0.30 15.31 -5.72
CA ASN A 191 -0.49 15.42 -4.27
C ASN A 191 -1.61 16.43 -3.89
N GLU A 192 -2.75 16.36 -4.61
CA GLU A 192 -3.86 17.28 -4.46
C GLU A 192 -4.64 17.03 -3.16
N PRO A 193 -5.13 18.07 -2.47
CA PRO A 193 -5.86 17.91 -1.21
C PRO A 193 -7.29 17.35 -1.39
N THR A 194 -7.73 17.13 -2.63
CA THR A 194 -9.07 16.61 -2.96
C THR A 194 -8.98 15.45 -3.93
N LEU A 195 -9.91 14.51 -3.82
CA LEU A 195 -10.05 13.36 -4.70
C LEU A 195 -11.54 13.16 -5.02
N ASP A 196 -11.88 13.17 -6.30
CA ASP A 196 -13.20 12.73 -6.77
C ASP A 196 -13.25 11.19 -6.78
N VAL A 197 -13.81 10.64 -5.71
CA VAL A 197 -13.82 9.18 -5.46
C VAL A 197 -14.65 8.45 -6.51
N GLU A 198 -15.77 9.03 -6.94
CA GLU A 198 -16.66 8.37 -7.91
C GLU A 198 -16.06 8.36 -9.32
N ARG A 199 -15.47 9.46 -9.71
CA ARG A 199 -14.71 9.53 -10.97
C ARG A 199 -13.51 8.58 -10.95
N ALA A 200 -12.75 8.53 -9.86
CA ALA A 200 -11.65 7.60 -9.69
C ALA A 200 -12.12 6.14 -9.85
N ARG A 201 -13.29 5.79 -9.28
CA ARG A 201 -13.90 4.47 -9.43
C ARG A 201 -14.17 4.13 -10.91
N GLN A 202 -14.79 5.04 -11.65
CA GLN A 202 -15.09 4.85 -13.06
C GLN A 202 -13.82 4.68 -13.90
N GLU A 203 -12.82 5.52 -13.66
CA GLU A 203 -11.53 5.45 -14.35
C GLU A 203 -10.79 4.13 -14.07
N MET A 204 -10.80 3.64 -12.81
CA MET A 204 -10.22 2.35 -12.41
C MET A 204 -10.90 1.17 -13.11
N VAL A 205 -12.22 1.16 -13.11
CA VAL A 205 -13.01 0.10 -13.74
C VAL A 205 -12.74 0.06 -15.24
N SER A 206 -12.75 1.23 -15.91
CA SER A 206 -12.45 1.33 -17.35
C SER A 206 -11.05 0.81 -17.66
N ALA A 207 -10.04 1.25 -16.94
CA ALA A 207 -8.66 0.82 -17.19
C ALA A 207 -8.47 -0.70 -16.95
N ALA A 208 -9.16 -1.27 -15.95
CA ALA A 208 -9.11 -2.70 -15.70
C ALA A 208 -9.83 -3.52 -16.80
N GLN A 209 -10.95 -3.00 -17.33
CA GLN A 209 -11.63 -3.61 -18.48
C GLN A 209 -10.77 -3.55 -19.73
N ASP A 210 -10.08 -2.43 -19.99
CA ASP A 210 -9.15 -2.28 -21.10
C ASP A 210 -7.99 -3.29 -20.99
N LEU A 211 -7.42 -3.46 -19.80
CA LEU A 211 -6.38 -4.45 -19.53
C LEU A 211 -6.82 -5.86 -19.94
N VAL A 212 -8.01 -6.29 -19.51
CA VAL A 212 -8.54 -7.63 -19.79
C VAL A 212 -8.96 -7.76 -21.26
N ALA A 213 -9.55 -6.73 -21.86
CA ALA A 213 -9.95 -6.75 -23.28
C ALA A 213 -8.75 -6.87 -24.22
N GLN A 214 -7.67 -6.15 -23.93
CA GLN A 214 -6.43 -6.20 -24.70
C GLN A 214 -5.61 -7.48 -24.43
N ASN A 215 -5.81 -8.11 -23.28
CA ASN A 215 -5.09 -9.30 -22.85
C ASN A 215 -6.06 -10.35 -22.29
N PRO A 216 -6.78 -11.10 -23.14
CA PRO A 216 -7.81 -12.03 -22.71
C PRO A 216 -7.31 -13.16 -21.77
N ALA A 217 -6.02 -13.49 -21.84
CA ALA A 217 -5.38 -14.46 -20.97
C ALA A 217 -5.18 -13.96 -19.53
N VAL A 218 -5.45 -12.69 -19.22
CA VAL A 218 -5.38 -12.21 -17.83
C VAL A 218 -6.43 -12.89 -16.98
N GLY A 219 -5.99 -13.74 -16.04
CA GLY A 219 -6.80 -14.48 -15.08
C GLY A 219 -6.93 -13.79 -13.72
N ALA A 220 -5.96 -12.96 -13.36
CA ALA A 220 -5.96 -12.17 -12.13
C ALA A 220 -5.28 -10.83 -12.34
N ILE A 221 -5.67 -9.82 -11.55
CA ILE A 221 -5.15 -8.45 -11.62
C ILE A 221 -4.45 -8.12 -10.31
N ILE A 222 -3.25 -7.53 -10.38
CA ILE A 222 -2.57 -6.93 -9.23
C ILE A 222 -2.70 -5.40 -9.36
N LEU A 223 -3.21 -4.76 -8.32
CA LEU A 223 -3.22 -3.32 -8.17
C LEU A 223 -1.89 -2.89 -7.56
N GLU A 224 -1.02 -2.30 -8.38
CA GLU A 224 0.30 -1.86 -7.91
C GLU A 224 0.18 -0.68 -6.94
N CYS A 225 -0.59 0.34 -7.30
CA CYS A 225 -0.75 1.54 -6.51
C CYS A 225 -1.64 1.29 -5.27
N THR A 226 -1.13 1.65 -4.12
CA THR A 226 -1.79 1.42 -2.83
C THR A 226 -3.09 2.22 -2.65
N ASN A 227 -3.27 3.29 -3.41
CA ASN A 227 -4.49 4.10 -3.41
C ASN A 227 -5.64 3.50 -4.26
N MET A 228 -5.37 2.41 -5.00
CA MET A 228 -6.38 1.71 -5.81
C MET A 228 -7.21 0.70 -5.01
N VAL A 229 -6.77 0.33 -3.81
CA VAL A 229 -7.41 -0.70 -2.98
C VAL A 229 -8.91 -0.47 -2.76
N PRO A 230 -9.39 0.76 -2.47
CA PRO A 230 -10.82 1.02 -2.27
C PRO A 230 -11.72 0.61 -3.45
N TYR A 231 -11.16 0.52 -4.64
CA TYR A 231 -11.88 0.22 -5.89
C TYR A 231 -11.78 -1.26 -6.32
N ALA A 232 -11.02 -2.08 -5.59
CA ALA A 232 -10.81 -3.49 -5.92
C ALA A 232 -12.12 -4.30 -6.08
N PRO A 233 -13.18 -4.11 -5.26
CA PRO A 233 -14.44 -4.83 -5.44
C PRO A 233 -15.15 -4.46 -6.74
N ASP A 234 -15.08 -3.20 -7.17
CA ASP A 234 -15.73 -2.74 -8.40
C ASP A 234 -14.97 -3.26 -9.64
N ILE A 235 -13.63 -3.26 -9.59
CA ILE A 235 -12.77 -3.87 -10.61
C ILE A 235 -13.07 -5.37 -10.74
N ALA A 236 -13.12 -6.11 -9.63
CA ALA A 236 -13.39 -7.53 -9.64
C ALA A 236 -14.77 -7.84 -10.25
N ARG A 237 -15.80 -7.07 -9.89
CA ARG A 237 -17.15 -7.23 -10.42
C ARG A 237 -17.21 -6.93 -11.93
N ALA A 238 -16.52 -5.87 -12.38
CA ALA A 238 -16.56 -5.44 -13.77
C ALA A 238 -15.76 -6.34 -14.72
N THR A 239 -14.69 -6.98 -14.22
CA THR A 239 -13.80 -7.80 -15.02
C THR A 239 -14.05 -9.30 -14.87
N GLY A 240 -14.72 -9.71 -13.80
CA GLY A 240 -14.87 -11.14 -13.44
C GLY A 240 -13.53 -11.79 -13.03
N ARG A 241 -12.51 -11.00 -12.67
CA ARG A 241 -11.16 -11.49 -12.32
C ARG A 241 -10.90 -11.35 -10.82
N GLY A 242 -10.04 -12.23 -10.28
CA GLY A 242 -9.48 -12.05 -8.94
C GLY A 242 -8.62 -10.79 -8.91
N VAL A 243 -8.77 -9.96 -7.87
CA VAL A 243 -8.03 -8.71 -7.71
C VAL A 243 -7.21 -8.75 -6.43
N PHE A 244 -5.90 -8.64 -6.59
CA PHE A 244 -4.92 -8.63 -5.52
C PHE A 244 -4.36 -7.24 -5.35
N SER A 245 -4.07 -6.85 -4.12
CA SER A 245 -3.63 -5.52 -3.78
C SER A 245 -2.69 -5.55 -2.59
N ILE A 246 -2.15 -4.42 -2.22
CA ILE A 246 -1.36 -4.31 -0.99
C ILE A 246 -2.18 -4.72 0.24
N TYR A 247 -3.49 -4.54 0.25
CA TYR A 247 -4.35 -4.97 1.36
C TYR A 247 -4.34 -6.50 1.53
N THR A 248 -4.49 -7.26 0.45
CA THR A 248 -4.41 -8.74 0.49
C THR A 248 -3.04 -9.20 0.95
N TYR A 249 -1.99 -8.54 0.45
CA TYR A 249 -0.61 -8.84 0.78
C TYR A 249 -0.28 -8.58 2.26
N LEU A 250 -0.63 -7.42 2.78
CA LEU A 250 -0.31 -7.07 4.16
C LEU A 250 -1.15 -7.84 5.18
N ARG A 251 -2.35 -8.28 4.83
CA ARG A 251 -3.11 -9.20 5.68
C ARG A 251 -2.42 -10.56 5.80
N TRP A 252 -1.95 -11.13 4.70
CA TRP A 252 -1.16 -12.36 4.70
C TRP A 252 0.17 -12.16 5.44
N PHE A 253 0.89 -11.09 5.15
CA PHE A 253 2.17 -10.75 5.75
C PHE A 253 2.07 -10.62 7.27
N HIS A 254 1.12 -9.81 7.75
CA HIS A 254 0.89 -9.62 9.19
C HIS A 254 0.47 -10.93 9.89
N ALA A 255 -0.34 -11.76 9.26
CA ALA A 255 -0.74 -13.05 9.81
C ALA A 255 0.47 -13.98 10.05
N GLY A 256 1.50 -13.90 9.18
CA GLY A 256 2.76 -14.63 9.36
C GLY A 256 3.64 -14.05 10.46
N LEU A 257 3.62 -12.72 10.66
CA LEU A 257 4.37 -12.05 11.72
C LEU A 257 3.76 -12.26 13.12
N THR A 258 2.45 -12.43 13.18
CA THR A 258 1.69 -12.59 14.44
C THR A 258 0.74 -13.78 14.31
N PRO A 259 1.27 -15.03 14.37
CA PRO A 259 0.45 -16.23 14.26
C PRO A 259 -0.67 -16.25 15.28
N GLN A 260 -1.86 -16.65 14.80
CA GLN A 260 -3.04 -16.77 15.65
C GLN A 260 -2.92 -17.98 16.57
N VAL A 261 -3.31 -17.82 17.83
CA VAL A 261 -3.48 -18.94 18.78
C VAL A 261 -4.93 -19.44 18.60
N PHE A 262 -5.08 -20.75 18.42
CA PHE A 262 -6.37 -21.43 18.27
C PHE A 262 -6.78 -22.15 19.55
#